data_5847e46468c092e91fdec563eb900c54
#
_entry.id   5847e46468c092e91fdec563eb900c54
#
_cell.length_a   1.000
_cell.length_b   1.000
_cell.length_c   1.000
_cell.angle_alpha   90.00
_cell.angle_beta   90.00
_cell.angle_gamma   90.00
#
_symmetry.space_group_name_H-M   'P 1'
#
loop_
_entity.id
_entity.type
_entity.pdbx_description
1 polymer ?
#
loop_
_entity_poly.entity_id
_entity_poly.type
_entity_poly.pdbx_seq_one_letter_code
_entity_poly.pdbx_strand_id
1 'polypeptide(L)'
;MIRSTILAALASWALVAQIACAFTTTSRAVAPTQRASSTARFMAFDDFGQETPEDTQERIQDLVDNHPVLLFMKGSKLFPQCGFSNTACQILNSYEIDYHSVDVLSDEAVRQGVKDFSQWPTIPQLYVCGEFIGGSDIMIEMYQNGELGEMIEKAKADMI
;
A
#
# COMPACT_ATOMS: atom_id res chain seq x y z
N MET A 1 -49.42 -22.46 5.40
CA MET A 1 -50.49 -21.46 5.34
C MET A 1 -50.08 -20.32 6.21
N ILE A 2 -49.71 -19.21 5.65
CA ILE A 2 -50.13 -17.86 5.83
C ILE A 2 -49.25 -17.02 4.91
N ARG A 3 -49.94 -16.58 3.84
CA ARG A 3 -49.52 -15.53 2.93
C ARG A 3 -49.78 -14.18 3.62
N SER A 4 -48.95 -13.18 3.36
CA SER A 4 -49.43 -11.81 3.05
C SER A 4 -48.23 -10.90 3.09
N THR A 5 -47.75 -10.43 1.91
CA THR A 5 -48.06 -9.07 1.39
C THR A 5 -47.64 -7.94 2.32
N ILE A 6 -46.59 -7.22 1.90
CA ILE A 6 -46.66 -5.76 1.85
C ILE A 6 -45.83 -5.29 0.64
N LEU A 7 -46.59 -4.79 -0.30
CA LEU A 7 -46.22 -4.06 -1.49
C LEU A 7 -46.10 -2.57 -1.14
N ALA A 8 -45.20 -1.88 -1.83
CA ALA A 8 -45.26 -0.47 -2.17
C ALA A 8 -45.01 0.60 -1.10
N ALA A 9 -43.90 1.28 -1.25
CA ALA A 9 -43.84 2.73 -1.18
C ALA A 9 -42.78 3.23 -2.15
N LEU A 10 -43.16 3.30 -3.41
CA LEU A 10 -42.60 4.26 -4.37
C LEU A 10 -43.28 5.59 -4.08
N ALA A 11 -42.52 6.64 -4.06
CA ALA A 11 -42.82 7.91 -4.68
C ALA A 11 -42.23 9.10 -3.89
N SER A 12 -41.56 9.87 -4.68
CA SER A 12 -41.63 11.33 -4.62
C SER A 12 -40.62 12.05 -3.74
N TRP A 13 -39.47 12.36 -4.33
CA TRP A 13 -38.84 13.68 -4.10
C TRP A 13 -38.20 14.14 -5.40
N ALA A 14 -39.03 14.60 -6.27
CA ALA A 14 -38.66 15.52 -7.35
C ALA A 14 -39.23 16.90 -6.99
N LEU A 15 -38.49 17.92 -7.35
CA LEU A 15 -38.85 19.36 -7.37
C LEU A 15 -38.41 20.20 -6.15
N VAL A 16 -37.24 20.77 -6.24
CA VAL A 16 -37.01 22.18 -5.84
C VAL A 16 -36.01 22.79 -6.82
N ALA A 17 -36.53 23.42 -7.82
CA ALA A 17 -36.47 24.86 -8.12
C ALA A 17 -35.11 25.42 -8.54
N GLN A 18 -35.01 25.61 -9.84
CA GLN A 18 -34.13 26.54 -10.56
C GLN A 18 -34.34 27.98 -10.01
N ILE A 19 -33.28 28.60 -9.58
CA ILE A 19 -33.21 30.06 -9.51
C ILE A 19 -32.03 30.46 -10.41
N ALA A 20 -32.41 30.90 -11.59
CA ALA A 20 -31.56 31.64 -12.51
C ALA A 20 -31.27 33.03 -11.89
N CYS A 21 -30.02 33.36 -11.71
CA CYS A 21 -29.63 34.75 -11.53
C CYS A 21 -28.59 35.08 -12.64
N ALA A 22 -29.13 35.64 -13.68
CA ALA A 22 -28.38 36.30 -14.74
C ALA A 22 -27.77 37.59 -14.19
N PHE A 23 -26.44 37.64 -14.10
CA PHE A 23 -25.72 38.89 -13.95
C PHE A 23 -24.84 39.07 -15.18
N THR A 24 -25.37 39.80 -16.14
CA THR A 24 -24.66 40.39 -17.27
C THR A 24 -23.85 41.56 -16.76
N THR A 25 -22.53 41.42 -16.68
CA THR A 25 -21.63 42.57 -16.63
C THR A 25 -20.67 42.51 -17.81
N THR A 26 -20.95 43.36 -18.74
CA THR A 26 -20.10 43.76 -19.86
C THR A 26 -18.83 44.37 -19.26
N SER A 27 -17.70 43.74 -19.39
CA SER A 27 -16.40 44.36 -19.14
C SER A 27 -15.47 44.16 -20.31
N ARG A 28 -15.27 45.26 -20.91
CA ARG A 28 -14.34 45.78 -21.90
C ARG A 28 -13.00 45.02 -21.93
N ALA A 29 -12.70 44.44 -23.09
CA ALA A 29 -11.42 43.85 -23.42
C ALA A 29 -10.28 44.89 -23.32
N VAL A 30 -9.37 44.62 -22.39
CA VAL A 30 -8.02 45.21 -22.42
C VAL A 30 -7.06 44.07 -22.74
N ALA A 31 -6.49 44.12 -23.92
CA ALA A 31 -5.44 43.19 -24.32
C ALA A 31 -4.20 43.40 -23.44
N PRO A 32 -3.66 42.37 -22.79
CA PRO A 32 -2.34 42.46 -22.20
C PRO A 32 -1.31 42.22 -23.30
N THR A 33 -0.53 43.22 -23.55
CA THR A 33 0.76 43.23 -24.27
C THR A 33 1.58 42.04 -23.78
N GLN A 34 1.85 41.08 -24.64
CA GLN A 34 2.80 40.01 -24.40
C GLN A 34 4.20 40.61 -24.31
N ARG A 35 4.65 40.87 -23.11
CA ARG A 35 6.06 41.11 -22.84
C ARG A 35 6.70 39.70 -22.78
N ALA A 36 7.39 39.34 -23.83
CA ALA A 36 8.27 38.20 -23.87
C ALA A 36 9.36 38.39 -22.81
N SER A 37 9.15 37.84 -21.61
CA SER A 37 10.23 37.58 -20.69
C SER A 37 10.84 36.26 -21.11
N SER A 38 11.98 36.29 -21.73
CA SER A 38 12.89 35.18 -21.88
C SER A 38 13.41 34.84 -20.49
N THR A 39 12.58 34.18 -19.69
CA THR A 39 13.07 33.52 -18.51
C THR A 39 13.85 32.32 -19.01
N ALA A 40 15.15 32.42 -18.83
CA ALA A 40 16.09 31.34 -19.06
C ALA A 40 15.46 30.04 -18.56
N ARG A 41 15.32 29.09 -19.48
CA ARG A 41 15.05 27.69 -19.17
C ARG A 41 16.22 27.20 -18.32
N PHE A 42 16.11 27.42 -17.02
CA PHE A 42 16.94 26.71 -16.06
C PHE A 42 16.58 25.25 -16.28
N MET A 43 17.43 24.56 -17.04
CA MET A 43 17.35 23.11 -17.16
C MET A 43 17.50 22.60 -15.74
N ALA A 44 16.40 22.20 -15.16
CA ALA A 44 16.40 21.37 -13.98
C ALA A 44 17.13 20.08 -14.36
N PHE A 45 18.37 20.00 -13.92
CA PHE A 45 19.27 18.86 -14.10
C PHE A 45 19.02 17.83 -13.00
N ASP A 46 17.74 17.60 -12.65
CA ASP A 46 17.33 16.73 -11.55
C ASP A 46 16.18 15.82 -11.97
N ASP A 47 16.36 15.07 -13.07
CA ASP A 47 15.49 13.92 -13.35
C ASP A 47 16.30 12.71 -13.86
N PHE A 48 17.43 12.44 -13.20
CA PHE A 48 18.13 11.19 -13.35
C PHE A 48 17.88 10.34 -12.10
N GLY A 49 16.76 9.56 -12.10
CA GLY A 49 16.63 8.39 -11.24
C GLY A 49 15.91 8.58 -9.92
N GLN A 50 14.96 9.47 -9.79
CA GLN A 50 13.99 9.36 -8.69
C GLN A 50 12.95 8.33 -9.10
N GLU A 51 13.02 7.17 -8.45
CA GLU A 51 12.01 6.13 -8.53
C GLU A 51 10.65 6.74 -8.18
N THR A 52 9.67 6.58 -9.07
CA THR A 52 8.32 7.11 -8.80
C THR A 52 7.61 6.24 -7.74
N PRO A 53 6.61 6.75 -7.05
CA PRO A 53 5.80 5.93 -6.14
C PRO A 53 5.20 4.71 -6.84
N GLU A 54 4.83 4.83 -8.11
CA GLU A 54 4.30 3.75 -8.93
C GLU A 54 5.35 2.68 -9.20
N ASP A 55 6.59 3.07 -9.57
CA ASP A 55 7.70 2.13 -9.78
C ASP A 55 8.03 1.37 -8.49
N THR A 56 7.96 2.06 -7.34
CA THR A 56 8.17 1.43 -6.02
C THR A 56 7.06 0.42 -5.70
N GLN A 57 5.80 0.72 -6.03
CA GLN A 57 4.68 -0.20 -5.82
C GLN A 57 4.81 -1.45 -6.69
N GLU A 58 5.18 -1.29 -7.97
CA GLU A 58 5.44 -2.41 -8.89
C GLU A 58 6.57 -3.29 -8.37
N ARG A 59 7.68 -2.69 -7.91
CA ARG A 59 8.81 -3.42 -7.30
C ARG A 59 8.40 -4.18 -6.03
N ILE A 60 7.55 -3.62 -5.19
CA ILE A 60 7.03 -4.30 -3.99
C ILE A 60 6.14 -5.48 -4.40
N GLN A 61 5.27 -5.28 -5.39
CA GLN A 61 4.41 -6.33 -5.92
C GLN A 61 5.26 -7.48 -6.47
N ASP A 62 6.28 -7.19 -7.27
CA ASP A 62 7.21 -8.19 -7.81
C ASP A 62 7.91 -9.00 -6.71
N LEU A 63 8.32 -8.33 -5.62
CA LEU A 63 8.91 -9.01 -4.47
C LEU A 63 7.92 -9.96 -3.79
N VAL A 64 6.68 -9.53 -3.64
CA VAL A 64 5.60 -10.31 -3.02
C VAL A 64 5.23 -11.53 -3.87
N ASP A 65 5.20 -11.37 -5.19
CA ASP A 65 4.83 -12.43 -6.12
C ASP A 65 5.95 -13.46 -6.33
N ASN A 66 7.21 -13.02 -6.27
CA ASN A 66 8.36 -13.89 -6.51
C ASN A 66 8.83 -14.67 -5.26
N HIS A 67 8.36 -14.31 -4.07
CA HIS A 67 8.81 -14.94 -2.84
C HIS A 67 7.63 -15.53 -2.04
N PRO A 68 7.55 -16.86 -1.90
CA PRO A 68 6.48 -17.51 -1.15
C PRO A 68 6.38 -17.07 0.31
N VAL A 69 7.51 -16.75 0.94
CA VAL A 69 7.56 -16.14 2.28
C VAL A 69 8.49 -14.93 2.24
N LEU A 70 7.93 -13.76 2.46
CA LEU A 70 8.63 -12.48 2.39
C LEU A 70 8.41 -11.67 3.67
N LEU A 71 9.52 -11.18 4.26
CA LEU A 71 9.49 -10.34 5.45
C LEU A 71 10.13 -8.97 5.16
N PHE A 72 9.34 -7.92 5.19
CA PHE A 72 9.87 -6.55 5.27
C PHE A 72 10.21 -6.23 6.72
N MET A 73 11.46 -5.88 6.99
CA MET A 73 11.95 -5.70 8.35
C MET A 73 12.97 -4.56 8.46
N LYS A 74 13.27 -4.16 9.67
CA LYS A 74 14.35 -3.21 9.97
C LYS A 74 15.64 -3.98 10.26
N GLY A 75 16.62 -3.83 9.37
CA GLY A 75 17.87 -4.58 9.38
C GLY A 75 17.79 -5.88 8.58
N SER A 76 18.70 -6.80 8.81
CA SER A 76 18.77 -8.09 8.12
C SER A 76 18.39 -9.27 9.03
N LYS A 77 18.20 -10.47 8.45
CA LYS A 77 17.95 -11.71 9.21
C LYS A 77 18.99 -11.96 10.30
N LEU A 78 20.28 -11.62 10.01
CA LEU A 78 21.40 -11.84 10.93
C LEU A 78 21.55 -10.72 11.95
N PHE A 79 21.15 -9.50 11.57
CA PHE A 79 21.29 -8.28 12.39
C PHE A 79 20.01 -7.47 12.38
N PRO A 80 18.93 -7.92 13.05
CA PRO A 80 17.71 -7.14 13.20
C PRO A 80 17.98 -5.88 14.03
N GLN A 81 17.56 -4.73 13.51
CA GLN A 81 17.77 -3.43 14.18
C GLN A 81 16.55 -2.96 14.99
N CYS A 82 15.56 -3.82 15.17
CA CYS A 82 14.35 -3.53 15.92
C CYS A 82 13.88 -4.79 16.66
N GLY A 83 13.44 -4.65 17.91
CA GLY A 83 12.93 -5.76 18.71
C GLY A 83 11.78 -6.52 18.04
N PHE A 84 10.84 -5.79 17.43
CA PHE A 84 9.73 -6.39 16.68
C PHE A 84 10.20 -7.18 15.45
N SER A 85 11.17 -6.66 14.71
CA SER A 85 11.79 -7.38 13.58
C SER A 85 12.53 -8.63 14.05
N ASN A 86 13.23 -8.54 15.20
CA ASN A 86 13.88 -9.70 15.79
C ASN A 86 12.88 -10.79 16.19
N THR A 87 11.76 -10.42 16.80
CA THR A 87 10.70 -11.37 17.14
C THR A 87 10.14 -12.07 15.89
N ALA A 88 9.88 -11.30 14.83
CA ALA A 88 9.42 -11.86 13.55
C ALA A 88 10.43 -12.88 12.98
N CYS A 89 11.72 -12.54 13.00
CA CYS A 89 12.78 -13.47 12.57
C CYS A 89 12.82 -14.75 13.44
N GLN A 90 12.70 -14.62 14.76
CA GLN A 90 12.71 -15.78 15.66
C GLN A 90 11.53 -16.72 15.38
N ILE A 91 10.34 -16.17 15.16
CA ILE A 91 9.15 -16.95 14.79
C ILE A 91 9.38 -17.71 13.50
N LEU A 92 9.83 -17.03 12.42
CA LEU A 92 10.06 -17.68 11.14
C LEU A 92 11.19 -18.72 11.21
N ASN A 93 12.25 -18.42 11.94
CA ASN A 93 13.35 -19.38 12.14
C ASN A 93 12.92 -20.65 12.89
N SER A 94 11.90 -20.58 13.76
CA SER A 94 11.38 -21.75 14.47
C SER A 94 10.67 -22.77 13.57
N TYR A 95 10.26 -22.34 12.36
CA TYR A 95 9.68 -23.23 11.35
C TYR A 95 10.73 -23.83 10.39
N GLU A 96 12.02 -23.48 10.56
CA GLU A 96 13.13 -23.97 9.74
C GLU A 96 12.89 -23.76 8.24
N ILE A 97 12.30 -22.62 7.87
CA ILE A 97 12.06 -22.26 6.47
C ILE A 97 13.07 -21.26 5.96
N ASP A 98 13.35 -21.34 4.68
CA ASP A 98 14.00 -20.22 4.00
C ASP A 98 12.93 -19.18 3.60
N TYR A 99 13.16 -17.94 3.98
CA TYR A 99 12.29 -16.81 3.64
C TYR A 99 13.13 -15.66 3.10
N HIS A 100 12.57 -14.87 2.24
CA HIS A 100 13.24 -13.66 1.77
C HIS A 100 13.02 -12.51 2.77
N SER A 101 14.05 -11.70 3.02
CA SER A 101 13.94 -10.53 3.90
C SER A 101 14.42 -9.28 3.20
N VAL A 102 13.66 -8.21 3.30
CA VAL A 102 13.99 -6.90 2.75
C VAL A 102 14.24 -5.92 3.89
N ASP A 103 15.43 -5.31 3.90
CA ASP A 103 15.76 -4.29 4.87
C ASP A 103 15.22 -2.93 4.41
N VAL A 104 14.16 -2.49 5.06
CA VAL A 104 13.52 -1.21 4.75
C VAL A 104 14.30 0.01 5.26
N LEU A 105 15.39 -0.18 6.00
CA LEU A 105 16.25 0.94 6.41
C LEU A 105 17.25 1.33 5.32
N SER A 106 17.51 0.41 4.37
CA SER A 106 18.38 0.66 3.24
C SER A 106 17.72 1.44 2.11
N ASP A 107 16.37 1.48 2.09
CA ASP A 107 15.59 2.07 1.00
C ASP A 107 14.32 2.74 1.57
N GLU A 108 14.32 4.07 1.62
CA GLU A 108 13.21 4.85 2.15
C GLU A 108 11.96 4.79 1.25
N ALA A 109 12.15 4.64 -0.07
CA ALA A 109 11.03 4.47 -1.00
C ALA A 109 10.27 3.17 -0.70
N VAL A 110 10.99 2.06 -0.54
CA VAL A 110 10.38 0.77 -0.13
C VAL A 110 9.78 0.87 1.26
N ARG A 111 10.44 1.54 2.20
CA ARG A 111 9.95 1.70 3.56
C ARG A 111 8.61 2.41 3.63
N GLN A 112 8.41 3.44 2.84
CA GLN A 112 7.13 4.13 2.74
C GLN A 112 6.16 3.34 1.86
N GLY A 113 6.63 2.88 0.70
CA GLY A 113 5.82 2.15 -0.27
C GLY A 113 5.15 0.90 0.30
N VAL A 114 5.85 0.11 1.12
CA VAL A 114 5.26 -1.10 1.72
C VAL A 114 4.12 -0.81 2.69
N LYS A 115 4.14 0.33 3.38
CA LYS A 115 3.03 0.73 4.25
C LYS A 115 1.80 1.15 3.43
N ASP A 116 2.05 1.85 2.33
CA ASP A 116 0.99 2.28 1.42
C ASP A 116 0.42 1.08 0.65
N PHE A 117 1.27 0.11 0.29
CA PHE A 117 0.88 -1.13 -0.38
C PHE A 117 -0.05 -1.99 0.49
N SER A 118 0.31 -2.24 1.74
CA SER A 118 -0.47 -3.05 2.67
C SER A 118 -1.59 -2.28 3.38
N GLN A 119 -1.62 -0.94 3.27
CA GLN A 119 -2.43 -0.06 4.12
C GLN A 119 -2.17 -0.29 5.63
N TRP A 120 -0.95 -0.71 5.96
CA TRP A 120 -0.53 -1.03 7.32
C TRP A 120 0.66 -0.15 7.75
N PRO A 121 0.53 0.61 8.85
CA PRO A 121 1.48 1.69 9.14
C PRO A 121 2.82 1.25 9.74
N THR A 122 2.92 0.00 10.19
CA THR A 122 4.07 -0.46 10.98
C THR A 122 4.91 -1.52 10.25
N ILE A 123 6.17 -1.64 10.65
CA ILE A 123 7.11 -2.66 10.21
C ILE A 123 7.64 -3.38 11.47
N PRO A 124 7.77 -4.71 11.43
CA PRO A 124 7.83 -5.60 10.28
C PRO A 124 6.48 -5.93 9.66
N GLN A 125 6.50 -6.45 8.41
CA GLN A 125 5.34 -6.94 7.70
C GLN A 125 5.68 -8.28 7.03
N LEU A 126 4.83 -9.28 7.27
CA LEU A 126 4.96 -10.61 6.70
C LEU A 126 3.98 -10.82 5.56
N TYR A 127 4.46 -11.41 4.47
CA TYR A 127 3.67 -11.90 3.35
C TYR A 127 3.94 -13.39 3.16
N VAL A 128 2.87 -14.16 2.91
CA VAL A 128 2.94 -15.59 2.64
C VAL A 128 2.09 -15.88 1.40
N CYS A 129 2.69 -16.49 0.39
CA CYS A 129 2.05 -16.80 -0.90
C CYS A 129 1.32 -15.59 -1.53
N GLY A 130 1.91 -14.41 -1.48
CA GLY A 130 1.33 -13.19 -2.02
C GLY A 130 0.32 -12.49 -1.09
N GLU A 131 -0.05 -13.10 0.02
CA GLU A 131 -1.03 -12.56 0.96
C GLU A 131 -0.36 -11.82 2.13
N PHE A 132 -0.87 -10.63 2.44
CA PHE A 132 -0.44 -9.88 3.62
C PHE A 132 -0.98 -10.53 4.90
N ILE A 133 -0.09 -10.94 5.78
CA ILE A 133 -0.46 -11.60 7.04
C ILE A 133 -0.59 -10.59 8.18
N GLY A 134 0.39 -9.71 8.34
CA GLY A 134 0.38 -8.71 9.39
C GLY A 134 1.75 -8.32 9.90
N GLY A 135 1.75 -7.59 11.01
CA GLY A 135 2.95 -7.22 11.76
C GLY A 135 3.35 -8.26 12.81
N SER A 136 4.35 -7.92 13.63
CA SER A 136 4.87 -8.82 14.69
C SER A 136 3.81 -9.32 15.66
N ASP A 137 2.82 -8.48 15.98
CA ASP A 137 1.80 -8.82 16.98
C ASP A 137 0.86 -9.91 16.42
N ILE A 138 0.44 -9.76 15.16
CA ILE A 138 -0.36 -10.77 14.46
C ILE A 138 0.43 -12.06 14.27
N MET A 139 1.72 -11.97 13.94
CA MET A 139 2.60 -13.14 13.82
C MET A 139 2.70 -13.92 15.12
N ILE A 140 2.79 -13.24 16.28
CA ILE A 140 2.82 -13.87 17.61
C ILE A 140 1.50 -14.60 17.87
N GLU A 141 0.37 -13.95 17.60
CA GLU A 141 -0.95 -14.53 17.80
C GLU A 141 -1.15 -15.79 16.93
N MET A 142 -0.85 -15.69 15.64
CA MET A 142 -0.96 -16.81 14.70
C MET A 142 0.04 -17.93 15.00
N TYR A 143 1.21 -17.60 15.55
CA TYR A 143 2.17 -18.60 16.03
C TYR A 143 1.62 -19.39 17.22
N GLN A 144 0.98 -18.71 18.18
CA GLN A 144 0.38 -19.35 19.35
C GLN A 144 -0.83 -20.21 18.99
N ASN A 145 -1.62 -19.80 18.03
CA ASN A 145 -2.80 -20.52 17.55
C ASN A 145 -2.44 -21.69 16.61
N GLY A 146 -1.20 -21.71 16.07
CA GLY A 146 -0.77 -22.68 15.07
C GLY A 146 -1.15 -22.34 13.62
N GLU A 147 -1.94 -21.31 13.40
CA GLU A 147 -2.40 -20.88 12.07
C GLU A 147 -1.24 -20.50 11.14
N LEU A 148 -0.21 -19.81 11.69
CA LEU A 148 0.97 -19.44 10.92
C LEU A 148 1.71 -20.67 10.40
N GLY A 149 1.77 -21.76 11.21
CA GLY A 149 2.39 -23.02 10.80
C GLY A 149 1.68 -23.65 9.61
N GLU A 150 0.36 -23.67 9.61
CA GLU A 150 -0.44 -24.22 8.50
C GLU A 150 -0.20 -23.43 7.21
N MET A 151 -0.15 -22.09 7.27
CA MET A 151 0.15 -21.24 6.12
C MET A 151 1.56 -21.47 5.59
N ILE A 152 2.54 -21.59 6.46
CA ILE A 152 3.94 -21.85 6.10
C ILE A 152 4.11 -23.23 5.45
N GLU A 153 3.46 -24.26 5.97
CA GLU A 153 3.50 -25.60 5.37
C GLU A 153 2.87 -25.59 3.96
N LYS A 154 1.83 -24.84 3.76
CA LYS A 154 1.23 -24.63 2.44
C LYS A 154 2.23 -23.91 1.50
N ALA A 155 2.89 -22.85 1.97
CA ALA A 155 3.91 -22.15 1.20
C ALA A 155 5.10 -23.05 0.83
N LYS A 156 5.52 -23.97 1.72
CA LYS A 156 6.56 -24.96 1.42
C LYS A 156 6.18 -25.90 0.29
N ALA A 157 4.91 -26.30 0.22
CA ALA A 157 4.43 -27.16 -0.87
C ALA A 157 4.51 -26.48 -2.23
N ASP A 158 4.36 -25.16 -2.29
CA ASP A 158 4.46 -24.38 -3.51
C ASP A 158 5.92 -24.08 -3.91
N MET A 159 6.90 -24.33 -3.01
CA MET A 159 8.34 -24.14 -3.25
C MET A 159 9.03 -25.37 -3.87
N ILE A 160 8.38 -26.51 -3.96
CA ILE A 160 8.92 -27.78 -4.47
C ILE A 160 8.51 -27.98 -5.94
#